data_67e6bad9461a74a917d37444131d1e85
#
_entry.id   67e6bad9461a74a917d37444131d1e85
#
_cell.length_a   1.000
_cell.length_b   1.000
_cell.length_c   1.000
_cell.angle_alpha   90.00
_cell.angle_beta   90.00
_cell.angle_gamma   90.00
#
_symmetry.space_group_name_H-M   'P 1'
#
loop_
_entity.id
_entity.type
_entity.pdbx_description
1 polymer ?
#
loop_
_entity_poly.entity_id
_entity_poly.type
_entity_poly.pdbx_seq_one_letter_code
_entity_poly.pdbx_strand_id
1 'polypeptide(L)'
;MLEIENKYWSKGLKYVAGIDEAGRGPLAGPVIAACVIFKKGDRIEEIKDSKKLTDKKRNELFKIIYKKALGVGIGIVHESKIDEINILKATFLAMNKSIGQLSVNPEHILVDGPYSNVKIYPVEHVVNGDNLSQSIAAASIIAKV
;
A
#
# COMPACT_ATOMS: atom_id res chain seq x y z
N MET A 1 -8.90 -8.23 9.91
CA MET A 1 -7.93 -7.63 8.97
C MET A 1 -6.74 -6.93 9.65
N LEU A 2 -6.64 -7.04 10.94
CA LEU A 2 -5.48 -6.49 11.68
C LEU A 2 -4.55 -7.58 12.21
N GLU A 3 -4.77 -8.83 11.86
CA GLU A 3 -4.01 -9.96 12.40
C GLU A 3 -2.52 -9.85 12.10
N ILE A 4 -2.18 -9.41 10.88
CA ILE A 4 -0.77 -9.28 10.49
C ILE A 4 -0.15 -8.07 11.19
N GLU A 5 -0.84 -6.93 11.18
CA GLU A 5 -0.36 -5.73 11.89
C GLU A 5 -0.20 -6.01 13.39
N ASN A 6 -1.16 -6.72 13.99
CA ASN A 6 -1.10 -7.05 15.42
C ASN A 6 0.13 -7.88 15.77
N LYS A 7 0.58 -8.74 14.86
CA LYS A 7 1.80 -9.53 15.07
C LYS A 7 3.02 -8.62 15.35
N TYR A 8 3.11 -7.51 14.64
CA TYR A 8 4.21 -6.56 14.80
C TYR A 8 3.96 -5.56 15.91
N TRP A 9 2.72 -5.06 16.03
CA TRP A 9 2.35 -4.16 17.11
C TRP A 9 2.58 -4.80 18.49
N SER A 10 2.27 -6.09 18.63
CA SER A 10 2.46 -6.81 19.89
C SER A 10 3.94 -6.97 20.26
N LYS A 11 4.84 -6.85 19.28
CA LYS A 11 6.29 -6.86 19.51
C LYS A 11 6.84 -5.48 19.86
N GLY A 12 6.01 -4.46 19.97
CA GLY A 12 6.40 -3.10 20.29
C GLY A 12 6.66 -2.19 19.12
N LEU A 13 6.49 -2.68 17.87
CA LEU A 13 6.61 -1.83 16.69
C LEU A 13 5.39 -0.94 16.56
N LYS A 14 5.59 0.33 16.23
CA LYS A 14 4.51 1.32 16.08
C LYS A 14 4.15 1.57 14.62
N TYR A 15 5.14 1.56 13.74
CA TYR A 15 5.00 2.03 12.36
C TYR A 15 5.08 0.86 11.39
N VAL A 16 3.95 0.19 11.22
CA VAL A 16 3.79 -0.91 10.27
C VAL A 16 3.09 -0.39 9.04
N ALA A 17 3.77 -0.43 7.90
CA ALA A 17 3.26 0.09 6.64
C ALA A 17 2.71 -1.03 5.77
N GLY A 18 1.67 -0.73 4.98
CA GLY A 18 1.19 -1.61 3.93
C GLY A 18 1.41 -0.96 2.57
N ILE A 19 1.83 -1.75 1.58
CA ILE A 19 2.07 -1.30 0.21
C ILE A 19 1.30 -2.16 -0.77
N ASP A 20 0.67 -1.50 -1.76
CA ASP A 20 0.07 -2.15 -2.91
C ASP A 20 0.19 -1.22 -4.13
N GLU A 21 -0.08 -1.75 -5.31
CA GLU A 21 0.00 -1.00 -6.55
C GLU A 21 -1.24 -1.16 -7.42
N ALA A 22 -1.39 -0.26 -8.40
CA ALA A 22 -2.41 -0.29 -9.44
C ALA A 22 -1.79 0.13 -10.77
N GLY A 23 -2.49 -0.12 -11.88
CA GLY A 23 -2.03 0.29 -13.22
C GLY A 23 -1.24 -0.77 -13.96
N ARG A 24 -1.23 -2.01 -13.48
CA ARG A 24 -0.52 -3.14 -14.12
C ARG A 24 -1.38 -3.86 -15.16
N GLY A 25 -2.44 -3.23 -15.62
CA GLY A 25 -3.32 -3.82 -16.62
C GLY A 25 -2.77 -3.74 -18.04
N PRO A 26 -3.51 -4.27 -19.03
CA PRO A 26 -3.08 -4.25 -20.43
C PRO A 26 -3.14 -2.86 -21.06
N LEU A 27 -3.80 -1.90 -20.44
CA LEU A 27 -3.90 -0.54 -20.95
C LEU A 27 -2.65 0.26 -20.60
N ALA A 28 -2.22 1.10 -21.53
CA ALA A 28 -1.14 2.04 -21.28
C ALA A 28 -1.57 3.04 -20.19
N GLY A 29 -0.70 3.26 -19.21
CA GLY A 29 -0.96 4.18 -18.13
C GLY A 29 0.15 4.07 -17.09
N PRO A 30 0.17 4.98 -16.11
CA PRO A 30 1.20 4.93 -15.08
C PRO A 30 0.98 3.76 -14.11
N VAL A 31 2.07 3.32 -13.48
CA VAL A 31 2.01 2.46 -12.30
C VAL A 31 1.98 3.37 -11.08
N ILE A 32 1.03 3.14 -10.21
CA ILE A 32 0.87 3.89 -8.97
C ILE A 32 0.99 2.92 -7.81
N ALA A 33 1.89 3.19 -6.89
CA ALA A 33 1.99 2.46 -5.63
C ALA A 33 1.61 3.39 -4.49
N ALA A 34 1.04 2.83 -3.44
CA ALA A 34 0.71 3.56 -2.23
C ALA A 34 1.26 2.82 -1.02
N CYS A 35 1.62 3.59 -0.01
CA CYS A 35 2.13 3.09 1.25
C CYS A 35 1.36 3.77 2.38
N VAL A 36 0.75 2.99 3.27
CA VAL A 36 -0.13 3.51 4.31
C VAL A 36 0.30 2.98 5.67
N ILE A 37 0.40 3.86 6.65
CA ILE A 37 0.66 3.52 8.05
C ILE A 37 -0.53 3.98 8.89
N PHE A 38 -1.10 3.06 9.69
CA PHE A 38 -2.13 3.40 10.67
C PHE A 38 -1.55 3.43 12.08
N LYS A 39 -2.19 4.20 12.96
CA LYS A 39 -1.93 4.17 14.37
C LYS A 39 -2.31 2.81 14.93
N LYS A 40 -1.50 2.29 15.87
CA LYS A 40 -1.75 0.99 16.50
C LYS A 40 -3.20 0.89 16.99
N GLY A 41 -3.87 -0.16 16.56
CA GLY A 41 -5.24 -0.45 16.96
C GLY A 41 -6.33 0.25 16.18
N ASP A 42 -6.00 1.22 15.31
CA ASP A 42 -7.02 1.87 14.50
C ASP A 42 -7.62 0.90 13.48
N ARG A 43 -8.94 0.88 13.45
CA ARG A 43 -9.70 -0.02 12.57
C ARG A 43 -10.66 0.77 11.69
N ILE A 44 -10.72 0.41 10.43
CA ILE A 44 -11.71 0.93 9.48
C ILE A 44 -12.52 -0.27 8.99
N GLU A 45 -13.75 -0.41 9.49
CA GLU A 45 -14.60 -1.59 9.24
C GLU A 45 -14.91 -1.78 7.75
N GLU A 46 -15.13 -0.70 7.01
CA GLU A 46 -15.57 -0.74 5.63
C GLU A 46 -14.48 -1.23 4.66
N ILE A 47 -13.23 -1.29 5.10
CA ILE A 47 -12.09 -1.68 4.23
C ILE A 47 -12.12 -3.17 3.87
N LYS A 48 -12.71 -4.02 4.69
CA LYS A 48 -12.59 -5.48 4.54
C LYS A 48 -13.11 -6.05 3.21
N ASP A 49 -13.97 -5.33 2.51
CA ASP A 49 -14.52 -5.76 1.21
C ASP A 49 -14.02 -4.90 0.06
N SER A 50 -12.77 -4.43 0.14
CA SER A 50 -12.22 -3.45 -0.80
C SER A 50 -12.28 -3.85 -2.28
N LYS A 51 -12.23 -5.15 -2.59
CA LYS A 51 -12.29 -5.64 -3.97
C LYS A 51 -13.68 -5.49 -4.60
N LYS A 52 -14.72 -5.37 -3.77
CA LYS A 52 -16.12 -5.27 -4.22
C LYS A 52 -16.64 -3.85 -4.19
N LEU A 53 -15.79 -2.88 -3.93
CA LEU A 53 -16.23 -1.50 -3.77
C LEU A 53 -16.59 -0.85 -5.10
N THR A 54 -17.69 -0.08 -5.08
CA THR A 54 -18.00 0.85 -6.17
C THR A 54 -17.01 2.01 -6.15
N ASP A 55 -16.92 2.76 -7.24
CA ASP A 55 -16.09 3.95 -7.30
C ASP A 55 -16.48 4.97 -6.24
N LYS A 56 -17.78 5.15 -6.02
CA LYS A 56 -18.30 6.05 -4.99
C LYS A 56 -17.80 5.65 -3.61
N LYS A 57 -17.91 4.36 -3.25
CA LYS A 57 -17.50 3.85 -1.95
C LYS A 57 -15.98 3.95 -1.79
N ARG A 58 -15.23 3.66 -2.85
CA ARG A 58 -13.78 3.78 -2.84
C ARG A 58 -13.35 5.23 -2.59
N ASN A 59 -14.02 6.20 -3.21
CA ASN A 59 -13.73 7.62 -2.98
C ASN A 59 -14.04 8.05 -1.54
N GLU A 60 -15.11 7.52 -0.95
CA GLU A 60 -15.44 7.77 0.45
C GLU A 60 -14.34 7.22 1.38
N LEU A 61 -13.90 5.99 1.15
CA LEU A 61 -12.86 5.35 1.94
C LEU A 61 -11.50 6.05 1.77
N PHE A 62 -11.21 6.54 0.58
CA PHE A 62 -10.01 7.33 0.32
C PHE A 62 -9.89 8.49 1.32
N LYS A 63 -10.97 9.23 1.50
CA LYS A 63 -11.00 10.35 2.44
C LYS A 63 -10.83 9.90 3.88
N ILE A 64 -11.47 8.80 4.26
CA ILE A 64 -11.38 8.24 5.61
C ILE A 64 -9.95 7.78 5.90
N ILE A 65 -9.32 7.12 4.94
CA ILE A 65 -7.94 6.65 5.08
C ILE A 65 -6.99 7.83 5.30
N TYR A 66 -7.08 8.86 4.48
CA TYR A 66 -6.22 10.03 4.63
C TYR A 66 -6.42 10.73 5.97
N LYS A 67 -7.65 10.73 6.48
CA LYS A 67 -7.94 11.34 7.78
C LYS A 67 -7.37 10.55 8.94
N LYS A 68 -7.44 9.21 8.88
CA LYS A 68 -7.04 8.33 9.98
C LYS A 68 -5.58 7.89 9.95
N ALA A 69 -4.98 7.80 8.77
CA ALA A 69 -3.63 7.30 8.64
C ALA A 69 -2.61 8.24 9.27
N LEU A 70 -1.58 7.66 9.89
CA LEU A 70 -0.41 8.42 10.34
C LEU A 70 0.43 8.90 9.17
N GLY A 71 0.44 8.14 8.08
CA GLY A 71 1.16 8.51 6.88
C GLY A 71 0.58 7.83 5.66
N VAL A 72 0.58 8.55 4.54
CA VAL A 72 0.21 8.04 3.22
C VAL A 72 1.27 8.52 2.24
N GLY A 73 1.92 7.59 1.56
CA GLY A 73 2.87 7.91 0.50
C GLY A 73 2.38 7.38 -0.83
N ILE A 74 2.63 8.11 -1.90
CA ILE A 74 2.26 7.71 -3.26
C ILE A 74 3.48 7.80 -4.13
N GLY A 75 3.73 6.74 -4.92
CA GLY A 75 4.77 6.72 -5.93
C GLY A 75 4.15 6.48 -7.30
N ILE A 76 4.52 7.30 -8.28
CA ILE A 76 4.00 7.22 -9.64
C ILE A 76 5.16 7.04 -10.60
N VAL A 77 5.03 6.05 -11.51
CA VAL A 77 5.97 5.85 -12.61
C VAL A 77 5.18 5.91 -13.90
N HIS A 78 5.49 6.90 -14.73
CA HIS A 78 4.76 7.15 -15.96
C HIS A 78 5.15 6.19 -17.08
N GLU A 79 4.32 6.10 -18.11
CA GLU A 79 4.43 5.13 -19.20
C GLU A 79 5.79 5.16 -19.90
N SER A 80 6.35 6.35 -20.10
CA SER A 80 7.65 6.50 -20.76
C SER A 80 8.76 5.78 -19.99
N LYS A 81 8.71 5.83 -18.65
CA LYS A 81 9.68 5.15 -17.81
C LYS A 81 9.44 3.65 -17.78
N ILE A 82 8.18 3.22 -17.83
CA ILE A 82 7.81 1.80 -17.88
C ILE A 82 8.39 1.18 -19.16
N ASP A 83 8.25 1.87 -20.30
CA ASP A 83 8.81 1.41 -21.58
C ASP A 83 10.32 1.27 -21.51
N GLU A 84 10.99 2.13 -20.75
CA GLU A 84 12.44 2.11 -20.60
C GLU A 84 12.94 0.95 -19.72
N ILE A 85 12.26 0.69 -18.58
CA ILE A 85 12.78 -0.23 -17.56
C ILE A 85 11.98 -1.51 -17.36
N ASN A 86 10.84 -1.67 -18.02
CA ASN A 86 9.81 -2.71 -17.93
C ASN A 86 8.88 -2.55 -16.71
N ILE A 87 7.76 -3.31 -16.75
CA ILE A 87 6.68 -3.16 -15.76
C ILE A 87 7.09 -3.61 -14.35
N LEU A 88 7.89 -4.67 -14.22
CA LEU A 88 8.29 -5.17 -12.91
C LEU A 88 9.19 -4.15 -12.19
N LYS A 89 10.21 -3.65 -12.88
CA LYS A 89 11.10 -2.63 -12.31
C LYS A 89 10.36 -1.32 -12.03
N ALA A 90 9.41 -0.95 -12.91
CA ALA A 90 8.58 0.24 -12.69
C ALA A 90 7.72 0.10 -11.43
N THR A 91 7.15 -1.08 -11.21
CA THR A 91 6.37 -1.37 -10.00
C THR A 91 7.25 -1.22 -8.75
N PHE A 92 8.44 -1.80 -8.76
CA PHE A 92 9.37 -1.69 -7.63
C PHE A 92 9.80 -0.24 -7.40
N LEU A 93 10.04 0.51 -8.48
CA LEU A 93 10.38 1.93 -8.37
C LEU A 93 9.24 2.74 -7.76
N ALA A 94 8.00 2.48 -8.18
CA ALA A 94 6.83 3.15 -7.61
C ALA A 94 6.68 2.83 -6.12
N MET A 95 6.89 1.58 -5.72
CA MET A 95 6.84 1.18 -4.30
C MET A 95 7.87 1.94 -3.47
N ASN A 96 9.11 2.00 -3.94
CA ASN A 96 10.16 2.73 -3.23
C ASN A 96 9.90 4.23 -3.16
N LYS A 97 9.33 4.81 -4.22
CA LYS A 97 8.91 6.21 -4.20
C LYS A 97 7.81 6.46 -3.17
N SER A 98 6.86 5.53 -3.04
CA SER A 98 5.76 5.67 -2.08
C SER A 98 6.30 5.68 -0.63
N ILE A 99 7.29 4.85 -0.33
CA ILE A 99 7.93 4.85 0.98
C ILE A 99 8.63 6.20 1.23
N GLY A 100 9.32 6.72 0.23
CA GLY A 100 10.02 8.00 0.34
C GLY A 100 9.11 9.21 0.57
N GLN A 101 7.82 9.08 0.28
CA GLN A 101 6.84 10.14 0.51
C GLN A 101 6.27 10.14 1.93
N LEU A 102 6.54 9.10 2.72
CA LEU A 102 6.04 9.04 4.10
C LEU A 102 6.73 10.07 4.99
N SER A 103 5.95 10.75 5.82
CA SER A 103 6.48 11.67 6.84
C SER A 103 7.00 10.94 8.07
N VAL A 104 6.63 9.66 8.21
CA VAL A 104 7.02 8.80 9.34
C VAL A 104 7.79 7.61 8.77
N ASN A 105 8.93 7.27 9.35
CA ASN A 105 9.72 6.13 8.91
C ASN A 105 9.05 4.81 9.35
N PRO A 106 8.75 3.91 8.41
CA PRO A 106 8.19 2.60 8.79
C PRO A 106 9.24 1.75 9.50
N GLU A 107 8.79 0.95 10.45
CA GLU A 107 9.63 -0.01 11.15
C GLU A 107 9.51 -1.41 10.55
N HIS A 108 8.42 -1.68 9.88
CA HIS A 108 8.18 -2.91 9.15
C HIS A 108 7.22 -2.65 8.01
N ILE A 109 7.42 -3.32 6.88
CA ILE A 109 6.62 -3.09 5.67
C ILE A 109 5.96 -4.40 5.24
N LEU A 110 4.65 -4.34 5.01
CA LEU A 110 3.85 -5.43 4.46
C LEU A 110 3.61 -5.12 2.98
N VAL A 111 4.05 -5.98 2.09
CA VAL A 111 3.90 -5.78 0.64
C VAL A 111 2.90 -6.80 0.10
N ASP A 112 1.91 -6.33 -0.66
CA ASP A 112 1.00 -7.23 -1.36
C ASP A 112 1.75 -7.98 -2.47
N GLY A 113 1.56 -9.30 -2.51
CA GLY A 113 2.20 -10.14 -3.51
C GLY A 113 3.51 -10.73 -3.04
N PRO A 114 4.10 -11.61 -3.88
CA PRO A 114 5.25 -12.42 -3.46
C PRO A 114 6.60 -11.73 -3.58
N TYR A 115 6.70 -10.56 -4.23
CA TYR A 115 7.98 -9.95 -4.55
C TYR A 115 8.01 -8.44 -4.35
N SER A 116 9.18 -7.93 -3.96
CA SER A 116 9.52 -6.51 -4.02
C SER A 116 11.04 -6.39 -4.03
N ASN A 117 11.55 -5.15 -4.21
CA ASN A 117 12.99 -4.88 -4.02
C ASN A 117 13.20 -3.83 -2.93
N VAL A 118 12.33 -3.78 -1.95
CA VAL A 118 12.52 -2.93 -0.77
C VAL A 118 13.66 -3.53 0.05
N LYS A 119 14.75 -2.80 0.24
CA LYS A 119 15.98 -3.34 0.82
C LYS A 119 16.36 -2.76 2.18
N ILE A 120 15.92 -1.54 2.47
CA ILE A 120 16.36 -0.81 3.68
C ILE A 120 15.53 -1.19 4.90
N TYR A 121 14.32 -1.68 4.69
CA TYR A 121 13.35 -1.96 5.74
C TYR A 121 13.07 -3.45 5.85
N PRO A 122 12.75 -3.97 7.05
CA PRO A 122 12.21 -5.33 7.16
C PRO A 122 10.89 -5.43 6.40
N VAL A 123 10.72 -6.50 5.63
CA VAL A 123 9.56 -6.68 4.75
C VAL A 123 8.95 -8.06 4.95
N GLU A 124 7.63 -8.11 4.99
CA GLU A 124 6.88 -9.35 4.84
C GLU A 124 6.06 -9.26 3.56
N HIS A 125 6.21 -10.24 2.67
CA HIS A 125 5.40 -10.35 1.46
C HIS A 125 4.15 -11.16 1.76
N VAL A 126 2.98 -10.61 1.45
CA VAL A 126 1.70 -11.23 1.78
C VAL A 126 0.90 -11.43 0.50
N VAL A 127 0.78 -12.69 0.05
CA VAL A 127 -0.06 -13.02 -1.11
C VAL A 127 -1.53 -12.78 -0.72
N ASN A 128 -2.28 -12.09 -1.57
CA ASN A 128 -3.64 -11.64 -1.30
C ASN A 128 -3.72 -10.76 -0.04
N GLY A 129 -2.69 -9.93 0.16
CA GLY A 129 -2.58 -9.08 1.34
C GLY A 129 -3.72 -8.10 1.52
N ASP A 130 -4.34 -7.65 0.42
CA ASP A 130 -5.48 -6.74 0.46
C ASP A 130 -6.73 -7.38 1.10
N ASN A 131 -6.77 -8.70 1.25
CA ASN A 131 -7.82 -9.41 2.00
C ASN A 131 -7.41 -9.71 3.44
N LEU A 132 -6.14 -9.59 3.78
CA LEU A 132 -5.58 -10.06 5.05
C LEU A 132 -5.04 -8.93 5.92
N SER A 133 -4.70 -7.79 5.33
CA SER A 133 -4.11 -6.66 6.04
C SER A 133 -4.87 -5.37 5.71
N GLN A 134 -5.31 -4.68 6.75
CA GLN A 134 -5.97 -3.38 6.59
C GLN A 134 -5.03 -2.36 5.94
N SER A 135 -3.76 -2.36 6.29
CA SER A 135 -2.77 -1.43 5.74
C SER A 135 -2.57 -1.64 4.24
N ILE A 136 -2.49 -2.91 3.82
CA ILE A 136 -2.38 -3.24 2.38
C ILE A 136 -3.69 -2.91 1.67
N ALA A 137 -4.85 -3.24 2.27
CA ALA A 137 -6.14 -2.92 1.67
C ALA A 137 -6.32 -1.41 1.49
N ALA A 138 -5.91 -0.62 2.47
CA ALA A 138 -5.93 0.84 2.37
C ALA A 138 -5.00 1.33 1.26
N ALA A 139 -3.80 0.78 1.16
CA ALA A 139 -2.86 1.12 0.08
C ALA A 139 -3.47 0.81 -1.29
N SER A 140 -4.14 -0.33 -1.42
CA SER A 140 -4.83 -0.70 -2.66
C SER A 140 -5.88 0.34 -3.05
N ILE A 141 -6.67 0.81 -2.09
CA ILE A 141 -7.69 1.84 -2.33
C ILE A 141 -7.05 3.16 -2.77
N ILE A 142 -6.01 3.59 -2.08
CA ILE A 142 -5.29 4.83 -2.42
C ILE A 142 -4.71 4.75 -3.83
N ALA A 143 -4.10 3.63 -4.18
CA ALA A 143 -3.47 3.45 -5.50
C ALA A 143 -4.48 3.47 -6.65
N LYS A 144 -5.72 3.07 -6.40
CA LYS A 144 -6.78 3.01 -7.45
C LYS A 144 -7.56 4.31 -7.61
N VAL A 145 -7.43 5.23 -6.71
CA VAL A 145 -8.07 6.54 -6.77
C VAL A 145 -7.07 7.59 -7.25
#